data_e02cdb10ae8525f90fb85f54fba14519
#
_entry.id   e02cdb10ae8525f90fb85f54fba14519
#
_cell.length_a   1.000
_cell.length_b   1.000
_cell.length_c   1.000
_cell.angle_alpha   90.00
_cell.angle_beta   90.00
_cell.angle_gamma   90.00
#
_symmetry.space_group_name_H-M   'P 1'
#
loop_
_entity.id
_entity.type
_entity.pdbx_description
1 polymer ?
#
loop_
_entity_poly.entity_id
_entity_poly.type
_entity_poly.pdbx_seq_one_letter_code
_entity_poly.pdbx_strand_id
1 'polypeptide(L)'
;MKKTILLAWVGIGALCAACTSSNNTSVVKDGAGNELFVAHYQEIKDTVVINLSDLVEDYELIRFEDNDSALLGFRVMPTITEHYIGVSQRRGQPYLLFDRQGNFLCNVGNVGQGPGEYAWQIYDAAISEQKGEVYLAQFAFSPKIFAYNLQGKLTREIETGCTLSKPKIEMDDEGNLCVVQIPMPSQKSLNLAIQMDGSGNVTRTLKAEERFWMDDFNGDLFAYHNVPEFSFHITCCDTLFHYDRTENRVVPKYTLDFGMMDEKPGHIYNEIPGYYMTTVFGKGIILTDKQKCTSYYVKFINDLYGGISHPVTFKDGYVFTLREPTHWIHYIEKRLASDDCSDTDRKQLTELLESIDEEGNHLMFIGKLK
;
A
#
# COMPACT_ATOMS: atom_id res chain seq x y z
N MET A 1 4.10 17.31 -37.08
CA MET A 1 5.44 16.71 -37.16
C MET A 1 5.50 15.66 -36.04
N LYS A 2 5.42 14.38 -36.42
CA LYS A 2 5.46 13.27 -35.46
C LYS A 2 6.91 13.06 -35.02
N LYS A 3 7.23 13.29 -33.75
CA LYS A 3 8.52 12.89 -33.17
C LYS A 3 8.42 11.42 -32.75
N THR A 4 9.10 10.60 -33.54
CA THR A 4 9.33 9.18 -33.17
C THR A 4 10.37 9.15 -32.07
N ILE A 5 9.96 8.73 -30.87
CA ILE A 5 10.87 8.47 -29.76
C ILE A 5 11.46 7.09 -29.99
N LEU A 6 12.74 7.05 -30.32
CA LEU A 6 13.54 5.83 -30.37
C LEU A 6 13.84 5.40 -28.93
N LEU A 7 13.20 4.34 -28.47
CA LEU A 7 13.60 3.65 -27.23
C LEU A 7 14.96 2.99 -27.48
N ALA A 8 15.99 3.52 -26.85
CA ALA A 8 17.29 2.88 -26.78
C ALA A 8 17.20 1.69 -25.81
N TRP A 9 17.09 0.50 -26.36
CA TRP A 9 17.32 -0.74 -25.62
C TRP A 9 18.82 -0.85 -25.31
N VAL A 10 19.17 -0.67 -24.02
CA VAL A 10 20.50 -1.07 -23.54
C VAL A 10 20.53 -2.58 -23.58
N GLY A 11 21.45 -3.10 -24.40
CA GLY A 11 21.58 -4.53 -24.66
C GLY A 11 21.84 -5.32 -23.40
N ILE A 12 20.90 -6.16 -23.03
CA ILE A 12 21.09 -7.25 -22.08
C ILE A 12 21.68 -8.43 -22.85
N GLY A 13 23.00 -8.54 -22.79
CA GLY A 13 23.72 -9.69 -23.28
C GLY A 13 23.67 -10.85 -22.28
N ALA A 14 23.46 -12.03 -22.83
CA ALA A 14 23.50 -13.35 -22.21
C ALA A 14 22.19 -13.83 -21.55
N LEU A 15 21.29 -14.37 -22.36
CA LEU A 15 20.28 -15.35 -21.97
C LEU A 15 20.98 -16.67 -21.58
N CYS A 16 21.04 -16.96 -20.29
CA CYS A 16 21.16 -18.34 -19.86
C CYS A 16 19.77 -18.89 -19.63
N ALA A 17 19.25 -19.62 -20.61
CA ALA A 17 18.03 -20.39 -20.49
C ALA A 17 18.26 -21.53 -19.48
N ALA A 18 17.53 -21.51 -18.39
CA ALA A 18 17.38 -22.66 -17.52
C ALA A 18 15.94 -22.77 -17.06
N CYS A 19 15.38 -23.92 -17.32
CA CYS A 19 14.13 -24.51 -16.88
C CYS A 19 12.95 -24.40 -17.86
N THR A 20 12.81 -25.46 -18.62
CA THR A 20 11.62 -25.89 -19.35
C THR A 20 10.56 -26.38 -18.36
N SER A 21 9.72 -25.51 -17.88
CA SER A 21 8.34 -25.78 -17.51
C SER A 21 7.51 -24.67 -18.13
N SER A 22 6.28 -24.96 -18.54
CA SER A 22 5.33 -24.01 -19.12
C SER A 22 4.85 -22.98 -18.07
N ASN A 23 5.78 -22.32 -17.41
CA ASN A 23 5.49 -21.35 -16.38
C ASN A 23 5.29 -20.00 -17.04
N ASN A 24 4.13 -19.40 -16.82
CA ASN A 24 3.78 -18.07 -17.24
C ASN A 24 4.56 -16.95 -16.48
N THR A 25 5.64 -17.34 -15.83
CA THR A 25 6.53 -16.46 -15.07
C THR A 25 7.97 -16.91 -15.25
N SER A 26 8.85 -15.99 -15.56
CA SER A 26 10.30 -16.21 -15.69
C SER A 26 11.07 -15.38 -14.68
N VAL A 27 12.29 -15.81 -14.34
CA VAL A 27 13.19 -15.04 -13.48
C VAL A 27 14.43 -14.69 -14.30
N VAL A 28 14.70 -13.41 -14.42
CA VAL A 28 15.85 -12.85 -15.14
C VAL A 28 16.84 -12.30 -14.10
N LYS A 29 18.14 -12.56 -14.30
CA LYS A 29 19.20 -12.00 -13.46
C LYS A 29 19.87 -10.83 -14.21
N ASP A 30 20.04 -9.72 -13.51
CA ASP A 30 20.86 -8.62 -14.03
C ASP A 30 22.36 -8.92 -13.89
N GLY A 31 23.21 -8.04 -14.44
CA GLY A 31 24.67 -8.19 -14.38
C GLY A 31 25.26 -8.17 -12.96
N ALA A 32 24.50 -7.73 -11.95
CA ALA A 32 24.85 -7.74 -10.55
C ALA A 32 24.30 -8.96 -9.78
N GLY A 33 23.57 -9.85 -10.48
CA GLY A 33 22.97 -11.05 -9.91
C GLY A 33 21.61 -10.81 -9.21
N ASN A 34 21.03 -9.61 -9.30
CA ASN A 34 19.70 -9.37 -8.75
C ASN A 34 18.64 -10.07 -9.60
N GLU A 35 17.67 -10.68 -8.95
CA GLU A 35 16.56 -11.39 -9.60
C GLU A 35 15.38 -10.44 -9.86
N LEU A 36 14.89 -10.46 -11.10
CA LEU A 36 13.67 -9.80 -11.55
C LEU A 36 12.67 -10.88 -11.99
N PHE A 37 11.53 -10.96 -11.32
CA PHE A 37 10.42 -11.80 -11.74
C PHE A 37 9.62 -11.12 -12.84
N VAL A 38 9.37 -11.81 -13.92
CA VAL A 38 8.61 -11.35 -15.08
C VAL A 38 7.42 -12.28 -15.29
N ALA A 39 6.23 -11.82 -14.93
CA ALA A 39 4.99 -12.53 -15.20
C ALA A 39 4.47 -12.16 -16.58
N HIS A 40 4.10 -13.14 -17.41
CA HIS A 40 3.63 -12.92 -18.78
C HIS A 40 2.10 -12.87 -18.80
N TYR A 41 1.54 -11.65 -18.80
CA TYR A 41 0.11 -11.39 -18.64
C TYR A 41 -0.79 -12.22 -19.55
N GLN A 42 -0.43 -12.33 -20.83
CA GLN A 42 -1.25 -13.04 -21.82
C GLN A 42 -1.27 -14.57 -21.62
N GLU A 43 -0.32 -15.11 -20.85
CA GLU A 43 -0.22 -16.53 -20.53
C GLU A 43 -0.94 -16.91 -19.23
N ILE A 44 -1.36 -15.92 -18.43
CA ILE A 44 -2.06 -16.14 -17.17
C ILE A 44 -3.54 -16.45 -17.46
N LYS A 45 -3.96 -17.70 -17.27
CA LYS A 45 -5.33 -18.16 -17.54
C LYS A 45 -6.04 -18.69 -16.30
N ASP A 46 -5.29 -19.24 -15.38
CA ASP A 46 -5.84 -19.92 -14.20
C ASP A 46 -6.36 -18.91 -13.19
N THR A 47 -7.43 -19.29 -12.50
CA THR A 47 -7.98 -18.55 -11.37
C THR A 47 -7.99 -19.47 -10.14
N VAL A 48 -7.45 -18.98 -9.04
CA VAL A 48 -7.38 -19.68 -7.76
C VAL A 48 -8.26 -18.95 -6.75
N VAL A 49 -8.97 -19.72 -5.94
CA VAL A 49 -9.66 -19.19 -4.75
C VAL A 49 -8.70 -19.32 -3.57
N ILE A 50 -8.51 -18.23 -2.84
CA ILE A 50 -7.72 -18.19 -1.61
C ILE A 50 -8.63 -17.76 -0.48
N ASN A 51 -8.70 -18.57 0.55
CA ASN A 51 -9.39 -18.25 1.78
C ASN A 51 -8.54 -17.29 2.61
N LEU A 52 -9.14 -16.30 3.26
CA LEU A 52 -8.39 -15.38 4.12
C LEU A 52 -7.75 -16.12 5.30
N SER A 53 -8.38 -17.18 5.81
CA SER A 53 -7.81 -18.05 6.86
C SER A 53 -6.44 -18.66 6.48
N ASP A 54 -6.15 -18.82 5.18
CA ASP A 54 -4.85 -19.31 4.73
C ASP A 54 -3.74 -18.26 4.85
N LEU A 55 -4.11 -16.97 4.86
CA LEU A 55 -3.18 -15.84 4.82
C LEU A 55 -2.97 -15.18 6.18
N VAL A 56 -3.92 -15.29 7.11
CA VAL A 56 -3.90 -14.55 8.38
C VAL A 56 -3.76 -15.46 9.59
N GLU A 57 -3.13 -14.92 10.65
CA GLU A 57 -3.03 -15.59 11.95
C GLU A 57 -4.33 -15.41 12.73
N ASP A 58 -4.80 -14.16 12.84
CA ASP A 58 -6.01 -13.75 13.54
C ASP A 58 -6.86 -12.88 12.60
N TYR A 59 -8.17 -12.88 12.80
CA TYR A 59 -9.09 -12.06 12.02
C TYR A 59 -10.21 -11.52 12.88
N GLU A 60 -10.36 -10.21 12.91
CA GLU A 60 -11.30 -9.50 13.77
C GLU A 60 -12.16 -8.49 13.00
N LEU A 61 -13.30 -8.14 13.59
CA LEU A 61 -14.15 -7.04 13.15
C LEU A 61 -14.02 -5.88 14.12
N ILE A 62 -13.46 -4.78 13.64
CA ILE A 62 -13.35 -3.52 14.38
C ILE A 62 -14.51 -2.62 13.97
N ARG A 63 -15.19 -2.06 14.98
CA ARG A 63 -16.21 -1.03 14.82
C ARG A 63 -15.63 0.28 15.29
N PHE A 64 -15.48 1.24 14.38
CA PHE A 64 -14.98 2.55 14.76
C PHE A 64 -16.04 3.30 15.57
N GLU A 65 -15.59 3.98 16.62
CA GLU A 65 -16.45 4.78 17.51
C GLU A 65 -17.29 5.76 16.69
N ASP A 66 -18.56 5.85 17.01
CA ASP A 66 -19.55 6.64 16.29
C ASP A 66 -19.88 7.93 17.08
N ASN A 67 -19.04 8.95 16.85
CA ASN A 67 -19.29 10.31 17.34
C ASN A 67 -18.71 11.32 16.34
N ASP A 68 -19.13 12.58 16.43
CA ASP A 68 -18.77 13.64 15.48
C ASP A 68 -17.27 13.83 15.28
N SER A 69 -16.44 13.51 16.28
CA SER A 69 -14.98 13.65 16.21
C SER A 69 -14.29 12.43 15.58
N ALA A 70 -14.95 11.28 15.59
CA ALA A 70 -14.42 10.00 15.13
C ALA A 70 -14.88 9.59 13.73
N LEU A 71 -15.88 10.30 13.16
CA LEU A 71 -16.47 9.93 11.88
C LEU A 71 -15.44 9.90 10.76
N LEU A 72 -15.39 8.77 10.10
CA LEU A 72 -14.54 8.55 8.93
C LEU A 72 -15.27 9.02 7.66
N GLY A 73 -14.55 9.75 6.82
CA GLY A 73 -15.07 10.22 5.54
C GLY A 73 -14.91 9.18 4.42
N PHE A 74 -15.35 9.56 3.24
CA PHE A 74 -15.16 8.76 2.04
C PHE A 74 -13.69 8.73 1.58
N ARG A 75 -13.16 7.57 1.16
CA ARG A 75 -11.77 7.37 0.71
C ARG A 75 -10.74 7.61 1.81
N VAL A 76 -10.82 6.84 2.83
CA VAL A 76 -9.84 6.79 3.92
C VAL A 76 -8.75 5.77 3.64
N MET A 77 -7.54 6.04 4.19
CA MET A 77 -6.42 5.11 4.12
C MET A 77 -5.86 4.91 5.53
N PRO A 78 -5.93 3.70 6.07
CA PRO A 78 -5.39 3.40 7.38
C PRO A 78 -3.87 3.21 7.34
N THR A 79 -3.24 3.51 8.47
CA THR A 79 -1.91 3.07 8.89
C THR A 79 -2.08 2.20 10.13
N ILE A 80 -1.58 0.97 10.07
CA ILE A 80 -1.95 -0.06 11.03
C ILE A 80 -0.72 -0.53 11.78
N THR A 81 -0.81 -0.58 13.11
CA THR A 81 0.18 -1.19 13.98
C THR A 81 -0.47 -2.19 14.93
N GLU A 82 0.27 -2.75 15.86
CA GLU A 82 -0.26 -3.74 16.78
C GLU A 82 -1.36 -3.19 17.69
N HIS A 83 -1.21 -1.93 18.17
CA HIS A 83 -2.14 -1.32 19.14
C HIS A 83 -2.92 -0.12 18.60
N TYR A 84 -2.57 0.40 17.40
CA TYR A 84 -3.18 1.61 16.87
C TYR A 84 -3.61 1.49 15.42
N ILE A 85 -4.63 2.25 15.06
CA ILE A 85 -5.07 2.50 13.70
C ILE A 85 -5.11 4.00 13.50
N GLY A 86 -4.21 4.51 12.67
CA GLY A 86 -4.26 5.88 12.20
C GLY A 86 -5.02 5.97 10.89
N VAL A 87 -5.79 7.02 10.65
CA VAL A 87 -6.59 7.14 9.43
C VAL A 87 -6.36 8.47 8.75
N SER A 88 -5.76 8.41 7.56
CA SER A 88 -5.65 9.54 6.65
C SER A 88 -6.98 9.74 5.92
N GLN A 89 -7.42 10.99 5.84
CA GLN A 89 -8.65 11.40 5.20
C GLN A 89 -8.39 12.35 4.03
N ARG A 90 -9.45 12.86 3.40
CA ARG A 90 -9.32 13.84 2.32
C ARG A 90 -8.72 15.16 2.81
N ARG A 91 -8.23 15.95 1.85
CA ARG A 91 -7.75 17.30 2.11
C ARG A 91 -8.78 18.12 2.92
N GLY A 92 -8.29 18.82 3.94
CA GLY A 92 -9.13 19.63 4.81
C GLY A 92 -9.73 18.87 6.00
N GLN A 93 -9.39 17.59 6.16
CA GLN A 93 -9.77 16.79 7.33
C GLN A 93 -8.51 16.35 8.10
N PRO A 94 -8.59 16.27 9.45
CA PRO A 94 -7.46 15.86 10.26
C PRO A 94 -7.14 14.37 10.07
N TYR A 95 -5.91 13.99 10.41
CA TYR A 95 -5.54 12.60 10.59
C TYR A 95 -6.08 12.12 11.94
N LEU A 96 -6.82 11.01 11.94
CA LEU A 96 -7.43 10.46 13.15
C LEU A 96 -6.59 9.31 13.69
N LEU A 97 -6.53 9.19 15.01
CA LEU A 97 -5.90 8.06 15.70
C LEU A 97 -6.94 7.31 16.54
N PHE A 98 -6.96 6.00 16.38
CA PHE A 98 -7.80 5.06 17.13
C PHE A 98 -6.92 4.00 17.80
N ASP A 99 -7.43 3.37 18.86
CA ASP A 99 -6.89 2.10 19.33
C ASP A 99 -7.34 0.92 18.44
N ARG A 100 -6.83 -0.27 18.75
CA ARG A 100 -7.19 -1.49 17.99
C ARG A 100 -8.62 -1.96 18.21
N GLN A 101 -9.32 -1.45 19.22
CA GLN A 101 -10.73 -1.71 19.47
C GLN A 101 -11.65 -0.77 18.67
N GLY A 102 -11.08 0.24 17.98
CA GLY A 102 -11.82 1.24 17.22
C GLY A 102 -12.23 2.46 18.04
N ASN A 103 -11.80 2.57 19.31
CA ASN A 103 -12.08 3.75 20.12
C ASN A 103 -11.23 4.93 19.63
N PHE A 104 -11.85 6.09 19.47
CA PHE A 104 -11.20 7.32 19.07
C PHE A 104 -10.30 7.87 20.18
N LEU A 105 -9.04 8.14 19.83
CA LEU A 105 -8.08 8.69 20.77
C LEU A 105 -7.91 10.21 20.60
N CYS A 106 -7.61 10.65 19.38
CA CYS A 106 -7.43 12.08 19.09
C CYS A 106 -7.33 12.39 17.58
N ASN A 107 -7.45 13.68 17.26
CA ASN A 107 -6.90 14.21 16.02
C ASN A 107 -5.38 14.36 16.17
N VAL A 108 -4.62 13.87 15.19
CA VAL A 108 -3.17 14.04 15.17
C VAL A 108 -2.82 15.34 14.45
N GLY A 109 -2.47 16.35 15.21
CA GLY A 109 -2.30 17.71 14.70
C GLY A 109 -3.61 18.35 14.24
N ASN A 110 -3.48 19.47 13.53
CA ASN A 110 -4.61 20.22 12.98
C ASN A 110 -4.37 20.56 11.51
N VAL A 111 -5.45 20.75 10.79
CA VAL A 111 -5.42 21.28 9.42
C VAL A 111 -5.37 22.81 9.48
N GLY A 112 -4.33 23.39 8.86
CA GLY A 112 -4.14 24.83 8.85
C GLY A 112 -2.79 25.23 8.28
N GLN A 113 -2.38 26.49 8.57
CA GLN A 113 -1.10 27.07 8.14
C GLN A 113 -0.29 27.63 9.32
N GLY A 114 -0.73 27.37 10.54
CA GLY A 114 -0.01 27.73 11.76
C GLY A 114 1.17 26.81 12.05
N PRO A 115 1.98 27.14 13.09
CA PRO A 115 3.07 26.27 13.52
C PRO A 115 2.54 24.88 13.91
N GLY A 116 3.12 23.84 13.31
CA GLY A 116 2.70 22.46 13.57
C GLY A 116 1.34 22.07 13.00
N GLU A 117 0.77 22.86 12.09
CA GLU A 117 -0.39 22.50 11.32
C GLU A 117 0.01 22.04 9.91
N TYR A 118 -0.81 21.21 9.28
CA TYR A 118 -0.60 20.79 7.91
C TYR A 118 -1.68 21.33 6.97
N ALA A 119 -1.23 21.93 5.87
CA ALA A 119 -2.11 22.60 4.90
C ALA A 119 -2.65 21.65 3.82
N TRP A 120 -1.98 20.51 3.63
CA TRP A 120 -2.28 19.55 2.58
C TRP A 120 -2.74 18.22 3.16
N GLN A 121 -3.39 17.43 2.33
CA GLN A 121 -3.75 16.05 2.66
C GLN A 121 -2.50 15.28 3.13
N ILE A 122 -2.65 14.48 4.18
CA ILE A 122 -1.63 13.51 4.57
C ILE A 122 -1.62 12.41 3.52
N TYR A 123 -0.48 12.26 2.87
CA TYR A 123 -0.30 11.28 1.81
C TYR A 123 0.19 9.93 2.33
N ASP A 124 1.03 9.97 3.35
CA ASP A 124 1.46 8.79 4.08
C ASP A 124 1.74 9.09 5.55
N ALA A 125 1.71 8.05 6.37
CA ALA A 125 1.96 8.16 7.79
C ALA A 125 2.66 6.90 8.32
N ALA A 126 3.44 7.06 9.39
CA ALA A 126 4.01 5.96 10.16
C ALA A 126 3.72 6.17 11.65
N ILE A 127 3.45 5.08 12.36
CA ILE A 127 3.23 5.09 13.81
C ILE A 127 4.36 4.29 14.46
N SER A 128 5.14 4.92 15.31
CA SER A 128 6.14 4.27 16.13
C SER A 128 5.59 4.06 17.54
N GLU A 129 5.16 2.85 17.85
CA GLU A 129 4.68 2.52 19.18
C GLU A 129 5.81 2.62 20.21
N GLN A 130 7.04 2.25 19.84
CA GLN A 130 8.21 2.34 20.70
C GLN A 130 8.54 3.78 21.13
N LYS A 131 8.40 4.74 20.20
CA LYS A 131 8.64 6.17 20.50
C LYS A 131 7.39 6.87 21.02
N GLY A 132 6.21 6.28 20.87
CA GLY A 132 4.92 6.92 21.15
C GLY A 132 4.66 8.10 20.22
N GLU A 133 5.07 8.00 18.94
CA GLU A 133 4.97 9.08 17.96
C GLU A 133 4.26 8.65 16.68
N VAL A 134 3.54 9.59 16.08
CA VAL A 134 2.93 9.49 14.75
C VAL A 134 3.64 10.46 13.81
N TYR A 135 4.11 9.97 12.69
CA TYR A 135 4.80 10.74 11.67
C TYR A 135 3.88 10.97 10.48
N LEU A 136 3.69 12.22 10.09
CA LEU A 136 2.81 12.61 8.99
C LEU A 136 3.58 13.26 7.86
N ALA A 137 3.43 12.72 6.65
CA ALA A 137 3.98 13.27 5.42
C ALA A 137 2.87 13.81 4.52
N GLN A 138 2.96 15.08 4.14
CA GLN A 138 1.96 15.74 3.29
C GLN A 138 2.11 15.32 1.82
N PHE A 139 1.02 15.44 1.07
CA PHE A 139 0.92 15.12 -0.36
C PHE A 139 2.02 15.78 -1.21
N ALA A 140 2.30 17.08 -1.00
CA ALA A 140 3.27 17.85 -1.76
C ALA A 140 3.61 19.18 -1.07
N PHE A 141 4.60 19.90 -1.62
CA PHE A 141 4.98 21.26 -1.26
C PHE A 141 5.49 21.45 0.16
N SER A 142 5.78 20.39 0.88
CA SER A 142 6.35 20.46 2.23
C SER A 142 7.78 19.92 2.23
N PRO A 143 8.76 20.64 2.79
CA PRO A 143 10.10 20.10 3.01
C PRO A 143 10.20 19.36 4.36
N LYS A 144 9.07 19.05 5.00
CA LYS A 144 9.01 18.56 6.37
C LYS A 144 8.14 17.33 6.52
N ILE A 145 8.52 16.47 7.46
CA ILE A 145 7.69 15.46 8.09
C ILE A 145 7.35 15.98 9.49
N PHE A 146 6.09 15.87 9.89
CA PHE A 146 5.64 16.26 11.20
C PHE A 146 5.58 15.05 12.12
N ALA A 147 6.17 15.16 13.32
CA ALA A 147 6.06 14.14 14.36
C ALA A 147 5.16 14.66 15.49
N TYR A 148 4.18 13.87 15.87
CA TYR A 148 3.24 14.14 16.96
C TYR A 148 3.30 13.00 17.97
N ASN A 149 3.01 13.28 19.23
CA ASN A 149 2.79 12.20 20.19
C ASN A 149 1.42 11.52 20.00
N LEU A 150 1.17 10.42 20.70
CA LEU A 150 -0.10 9.67 20.64
C LEU A 150 -1.31 10.45 21.21
N GLN A 151 -1.11 11.65 21.75
CA GLN A 151 -2.16 12.61 22.14
C GLN A 151 -2.39 13.68 21.08
N GLY A 152 -1.80 13.52 19.88
CA GLY A 152 -1.97 14.42 18.74
C GLY A 152 -1.23 15.75 18.85
N LYS A 153 -0.31 15.93 19.81
CA LYS A 153 0.45 17.17 19.99
C LYS A 153 1.78 17.09 19.23
N LEU A 154 2.11 18.14 18.48
CA LEU A 154 3.38 18.26 17.78
C LEU A 154 4.55 18.10 18.75
N THR A 155 5.48 17.20 18.43
CA THR A 155 6.75 17.02 19.16
C THR A 155 7.91 17.67 18.42
N ARG A 156 7.92 17.55 17.09
CA ARG A 156 8.98 18.13 16.24
C ARG A 156 8.57 18.20 14.77
N GLU A 157 9.23 19.08 14.05
CA GLU A 157 9.24 19.14 12.59
C GLU A 157 10.59 18.62 12.10
N ILE A 158 10.58 17.70 11.15
CA ILE A 158 11.78 17.05 10.62
C ILE A 158 12.01 17.57 9.21
N GLU A 159 13.09 18.32 9.01
CA GLU A 159 13.48 18.88 7.72
C GLU A 159 14.08 17.80 6.82
N THR A 160 13.56 17.62 5.62
CA THR A 160 13.99 16.59 4.68
C THR A 160 15.07 17.07 3.70
N GLY A 161 15.44 18.35 3.76
CA GLY A 161 16.44 18.96 2.88
C GLY A 161 15.96 19.20 1.44
N CYS A 162 14.74 18.82 1.09
CA CYS A 162 14.11 19.13 -0.19
C CYS A 162 12.58 19.12 -0.05
N THR A 163 11.90 19.72 -1.01
CA THR A 163 10.43 19.62 -1.09
C THR A 163 10.02 18.20 -1.41
N LEU A 164 9.09 17.64 -0.64
CA LEU A 164 8.53 16.31 -0.87
C LEU A 164 7.39 16.36 -1.88
N SER A 165 7.26 15.28 -2.64
CA SER A 165 6.16 15.04 -3.58
C SER A 165 5.69 13.59 -3.48
N LYS A 166 4.46 13.39 -3.05
CA LYS A 166 3.83 12.08 -2.85
C LYS A 166 4.75 11.10 -2.11
N PRO A 167 5.27 11.48 -0.94
CA PRO A 167 6.23 10.68 -0.20
C PRO A 167 5.58 9.44 0.41
N LYS A 168 6.32 8.35 0.46
CA LYS A 168 6.07 7.19 1.29
C LYS A 168 7.14 7.11 2.36
N ILE A 169 6.73 6.84 3.59
CA ILE A 169 7.63 6.86 4.75
C ILE A 169 7.61 5.51 5.45
N GLU A 170 8.77 5.11 5.89
CA GLU A 170 8.95 3.90 6.68
C GLU A 170 9.95 4.17 7.80
N MET A 171 9.71 3.56 8.95
CA MET A 171 10.57 3.64 10.10
C MET A 171 11.10 2.25 10.45
N ASP A 172 12.38 2.16 10.77
CA ASP A 172 12.96 0.95 11.32
C ASP A 172 12.81 0.87 12.85
N ASP A 173 13.20 -0.27 13.43
CA ASP A 173 13.12 -0.52 14.87
C ASP A 173 14.03 0.42 15.68
N GLU A 174 15.06 1.00 15.07
CA GLU A 174 15.94 2.00 15.70
C GLU A 174 15.34 3.40 15.65
N GLY A 175 14.25 3.56 14.91
CA GLY A 175 13.53 4.82 14.71
C GLY A 175 14.18 5.73 13.67
N ASN A 176 15.00 5.18 12.78
CA ASN A 176 15.46 5.89 11.60
C ASN A 176 14.36 5.95 10.56
N LEU A 177 14.23 7.10 9.88
CA LEU A 177 13.24 7.30 8.85
C LEU A 177 13.82 7.08 7.45
N CYS A 178 13.06 6.42 6.61
CA CYS A 178 13.30 6.36 5.19
C CYS A 178 12.10 6.93 4.43
N VAL A 179 12.38 7.81 3.48
CA VAL A 179 11.39 8.40 2.58
C VAL A 179 11.73 8.00 1.17
N VAL A 180 10.74 7.49 0.44
CA VAL A 180 10.78 7.38 -1.03
C VAL A 180 9.71 8.32 -1.58
N GLN A 181 10.02 9.06 -2.63
CA GLN A 181 9.11 10.06 -3.20
C GLN A 181 9.14 10.07 -4.72
N ILE A 182 8.18 10.75 -5.33
CA ILE A 182 8.22 11.02 -6.78
C ILE A 182 9.17 12.18 -7.04
N PRO A 183 10.25 11.97 -7.83
CA PRO A 183 11.14 13.06 -8.23
C PRO A 183 10.46 13.98 -9.22
N MET A 184 10.42 15.29 -8.90
CA MET A 184 9.81 16.32 -9.75
C MET A 184 10.83 17.40 -10.11
N PRO A 185 11.44 17.36 -11.30
CA PRO A 185 12.43 18.35 -11.75
C PRO A 185 11.91 19.78 -11.72
N SER A 186 10.65 19.99 -12.10
CA SER A 186 9.98 21.30 -12.07
C SER A 186 9.98 21.96 -10.67
N GLN A 187 10.03 21.14 -9.60
CA GLN A 187 10.09 21.57 -8.20
C GLN A 187 11.50 21.51 -7.61
N LYS A 188 12.51 21.23 -8.44
CA LYS A 188 13.91 21.03 -8.02
C LYS A 188 14.08 19.91 -7.00
N SER A 189 13.13 18.97 -6.93
CA SER A 189 13.16 17.79 -6.07
C SER A 189 13.60 16.60 -6.92
N LEU A 190 14.90 16.27 -6.86
CA LEU A 190 15.52 15.21 -7.66
C LEU A 190 15.89 13.98 -6.83
N ASN A 191 15.62 13.98 -5.52
CA ASN A 191 15.88 12.83 -4.69
C ASN A 191 14.73 11.82 -4.84
N LEU A 192 15.07 10.56 -5.09
CA LEU A 192 14.14 9.45 -5.04
C LEU A 192 13.97 8.95 -3.61
N ALA A 193 15.08 8.84 -2.87
CA ALA A 193 15.05 8.39 -1.49
C ALA A 193 15.88 9.31 -0.56
N ILE A 194 15.46 9.38 0.70
CA ILE A 194 16.09 10.14 1.76
C ILE A 194 16.12 9.25 3.01
N GLN A 195 17.28 9.07 3.60
CA GLN A 195 17.44 8.39 4.88
C GLN A 195 17.75 9.41 5.96
N MET A 196 17.15 9.23 7.12
CA MET A 196 17.32 10.10 8.28
C MET A 196 17.55 9.25 9.53
N ASP A 197 18.39 9.73 10.44
CA ASP A 197 18.60 9.11 11.74
C ASP A 197 17.40 9.29 12.67
N GLY A 198 17.41 8.62 13.81
CA GLY A 198 16.35 8.70 14.82
C GLY A 198 16.11 10.11 15.40
N SER A 199 17.04 11.04 15.19
CA SER A 199 16.93 12.46 15.54
C SER A 199 16.29 13.29 14.41
N GLY A 200 16.17 12.72 13.21
CA GLY A 200 15.62 13.39 12.02
C GLY A 200 16.67 14.09 11.16
N ASN A 201 17.98 13.84 11.40
CA ASN A 201 19.02 14.40 10.53
C ASN A 201 19.14 13.56 9.26
N VAL A 202 19.19 14.21 8.10
CA VAL A 202 19.44 13.54 6.82
C VAL A 202 20.83 12.94 6.81
N THR A 203 20.92 11.62 6.70
CA THR A 203 22.17 10.86 6.67
C THR A 203 22.61 10.49 5.26
N ARG A 204 21.65 10.16 4.40
CA ARG A 204 21.91 9.79 3.00
C ARG A 204 20.77 10.23 2.10
N THR A 205 21.09 10.49 0.82
CA THR A 205 20.10 10.71 -0.23
C THR A 205 20.46 9.88 -1.46
N LEU A 206 19.43 9.46 -2.21
CA LEU A 206 19.57 8.84 -3.51
C LEU A 206 18.94 9.75 -4.56
N LYS A 207 19.74 10.26 -5.49
CA LYS A 207 19.21 10.98 -6.64
C LYS A 207 18.52 10.01 -7.61
N ALA A 208 17.41 10.44 -8.15
CA ALA A 208 16.66 9.68 -9.11
C ALA A 208 17.32 9.64 -10.47
N GLU A 209 17.27 8.48 -11.14
CA GLU A 209 17.46 8.37 -12.58
C GLU A 209 16.27 9.02 -13.32
N GLU A 210 16.50 9.50 -14.53
CA GLU A 210 15.48 10.20 -15.34
C GLU A 210 14.21 9.38 -15.58
N ARG A 211 14.30 8.05 -15.61
CA ARG A 211 13.14 7.16 -15.76
C ARG A 211 12.09 7.28 -14.66
N PHE A 212 12.47 7.80 -13.47
CA PHE A 212 11.57 8.03 -12.35
C PHE A 212 10.99 9.44 -12.32
N TRP A 213 11.46 10.34 -13.19
CA TRP A 213 11.01 11.71 -13.17
C TRP A 213 9.57 11.85 -13.64
N MET A 214 8.82 12.66 -12.93
CA MET A 214 7.48 13.08 -13.31
C MET A 214 7.39 14.59 -13.29
N ASP A 215 6.73 15.16 -14.29
CA ASP A 215 6.58 16.63 -14.43
C ASP A 215 5.23 17.12 -13.92
N ASP A 216 4.32 16.21 -13.59
CA ASP A 216 2.99 16.52 -13.11
C ASP A 216 2.57 15.60 -11.93
N PHE A 217 1.38 15.87 -11.38
CA PHE A 217 0.82 15.11 -10.26
C PHE A 217 -0.12 13.98 -10.69
N ASN A 218 -0.17 13.60 -11.97
CA ASN A 218 -1.07 12.55 -12.44
C ASN A 218 -0.60 11.14 -12.06
N GLY A 219 0.70 10.95 -11.85
CA GLY A 219 1.22 9.69 -11.37
C GLY A 219 1.16 9.55 -9.86
N ASP A 220 1.30 8.32 -9.37
CA ASP A 220 1.30 7.97 -7.97
C ASP A 220 2.50 7.09 -7.59
N LEU A 221 2.83 7.11 -6.30
CA LEU A 221 3.78 6.24 -5.65
C LEU A 221 3.02 5.33 -4.67
N PHE A 222 3.19 4.03 -4.83
CA PHE A 222 2.61 3.01 -3.98
C PHE A 222 3.70 2.30 -3.18
N ALA A 223 3.55 2.24 -1.86
CA ALA A 223 4.29 1.41 -0.93
C ALA A 223 3.32 0.94 0.14
N TYR A 224 3.34 -0.35 0.43
CA TYR A 224 2.32 -0.96 1.29
C TYR A 224 2.90 -1.60 2.55
N HIS A 225 4.22 -1.66 2.68
CA HIS A 225 4.94 -2.09 3.90
C HIS A 225 4.50 -3.47 4.44
N ASN A 226 4.27 -4.46 3.54
CA ASN A 226 3.89 -5.82 3.94
C ASN A 226 5.08 -6.78 4.04
N VAL A 227 6.26 -6.34 3.65
CA VAL A 227 7.52 -7.08 3.70
C VAL A 227 8.60 -6.20 4.34
N PRO A 228 9.68 -6.80 4.88
CA PRO A 228 10.73 -6.02 5.56
C PRO A 228 11.48 -5.02 4.65
N GLU A 229 11.50 -5.30 3.35
CA GLU A 229 12.13 -4.43 2.37
C GLU A 229 11.22 -3.24 2.03
N PHE A 230 11.81 -2.08 1.78
CA PHE A 230 11.05 -0.94 1.26
C PHE A 230 10.65 -1.20 -0.19
N SER A 231 9.51 -1.87 -0.35
CA SER A 231 8.94 -2.23 -1.65
C SER A 231 8.04 -1.11 -2.16
N PHE A 232 8.28 -0.63 -3.39
CA PHE A 232 7.52 0.47 -3.97
C PHE A 232 7.31 0.36 -5.47
N HIS A 233 6.27 1.03 -5.96
CA HIS A 233 5.94 1.19 -7.38
C HIS A 233 5.62 2.64 -7.70
N ILE A 234 6.22 3.18 -8.76
CA ILE A 234 5.88 4.49 -9.32
C ILE A 234 5.19 4.26 -10.66
N THR A 235 4.05 4.89 -10.88
CA THR A 235 3.19 4.67 -12.06
C THR A 235 3.83 4.96 -13.42
N CYS A 236 4.93 5.72 -13.46
CA CYS A 236 5.71 5.92 -14.69
C CYS A 236 6.59 4.73 -15.06
N CYS A 237 6.75 3.76 -14.18
CA CYS A 237 7.58 2.57 -14.36
C CYS A 237 6.76 1.31 -14.19
N ASP A 238 6.81 0.39 -15.16
CA ASP A 238 6.11 -0.90 -15.08
C ASP A 238 6.89 -1.93 -14.26
N THR A 239 7.35 -1.53 -13.07
CA THR A 239 8.20 -2.38 -12.24
C THR A 239 7.96 -2.06 -10.78
N LEU A 240 7.90 -3.11 -9.97
CA LEU A 240 8.01 -3.03 -8.52
C LEU A 240 9.49 -3.05 -8.16
N PHE A 241 9.88 -2.12 -7.31
CA PHE A 241 11.27 -1.96 -6.87
C PHE A 241 11.40 -2.16 -5.36
N HIS A 242 12.60 -2.59 -4.94
CA HIS A 242 13.05 -2.43 -3.56
C HIS A 242 14.06 -1.29 -3.47
N TYR A 243 13.95 -0.48 -2.44
CA TYR A 243 15.01 0.42 -2.04
C TYR A 243 15.89 -0.26 -1.01
N ASP A 244 17.10 -0.59 -1.42
CA ASP A 244 18.14 -1.13 -0.55
C ASP A 244 18.78 0.02 0.24
N ARG A 245 18.44 0.11 1.53
CA ARG A 245 18.93 1.17 2.42
C ARG A 245 20.42 1.07 2.67
N THR A 246 20.96 -0.15 2.75
CA THR A 246 22.38 -0.40 3.03
C THR A 246 23.25 0.06 1.88
N GLU A 247 22.90 -0.35 0.67
CA GLU A 247 23.64 -0.02 -0.55
C GLU A 247 23.24 1.34 -1.13
N ASN A 248 22.15 1.95 -0.65
CA ASN A 248 21.57 3.19 -1.16
C ASN A 248 21.30 3.12 -2.66
N ARG A 249 20.59 2.09 -3.08
CA ARG A 249 20.26 1.83 -4.49
C ARG A 249 18.86 1.28 -4.66
N VAL A 250 18.32 1.37 -5.87
CA VAL A 250 17.04 0.77 -6.25
C VAL A 250 17.29 -0.53 -7.01
N VAL A 251 16.56 -1.57 -6.63
CA VAL A 251 16.66 -2.90 -7.24
C VAL A 251 15.31 -3.28 -7.83
N PRO A 252 15.19 -3.56 -9.15
CA PRO A 252 13.96 -4.05 -9.73
C PRO A 252 13.67 -5.48 -9.22
N LYS A 253 12.43 -5.77 -8.89
CA LYS A 253 12.03 -7.06 -8.30
C LYS A 253 10.96 -7.78 -9.10
N TYR A 254 9.98 -7.05 -9.63
CA TYR A 254 8.86 -7.69 -10.31
C TYR A 254 8.29 -6.79 -11.40
N THR A 255 7.84 -7.40 -12.48
CA THR A 255 7.08 -6.74 -13.55
C THR A 255 6.04 -7.68 -14.13
N LEU A 256 4.91 -7.13 -14.57
CA LEU A 256 3.92 -7.82 -15.39
C LEU A 256 4.12 -7.40 -16.84
N ASP A 257 4.61 -8.33 -17.67
CA ASP A 257 4.80 -8.13 -19.10
C ASP A 257 3.47 -8.28 -19.84
N PHE A 258 2.94 -7.19 -20.32
CA PHE A 258 1.71 -7.17 -21.11
C PHE A 258 1.90 -7.59 -22.56
N GLY A 259 3.15 -7.76 -23.02
CA GLY A 259 3.46 -8.06 -24.42
C GLY A 259 3.08 -6.91 -25.36
N MET A 260 2.80 -7.27 -26.62
CA MET A 260 2.33 -6.30 -27.61
C MET A 260 0.82 -6.10 -27.52
N MET A 261 0.39 -5.23 -26.60
CA MET A 261 -1.01 -4.78 -26.49
C MET A 261 -1.12 -3.36 -27.04
N ASP A 262 -2.20 -3.09 -27.79
CA ASP A 262 -2.47 -1.75 -28.33
C ASP A 262 -2.70 -0.74 -27.20
N GLU A 263 -3.36 -1.17 -26.14
CA GLU A 263 -3.61 -0.37 -24.93
C GLU A 263 -3.33 -1.21 -23.69
N LYS A 264 -2.38 -0.76 -22.90
CA LYS A 264 -2.00 -1.40 -21.64
C LYS A 264 -3.01 -1.02 -20.53
N PRO A 265 -3.61 -1.99 -19.83
CA PRO A 265 -4.51 -1.68 -18.73
C PRO A 265 -3.76 -1.01 -17.57
N GLY A 266 -4.42 -0.06 -16.92
CA GLY A 266 -3.90 0.53 -15.68
C GLY A 266 -3.75 -0.56 -14.63
N HIS A 267 -2.65 -0.51 -13.88
CA HIS A 267 -2.33 -1.49 -12.86
C HIS A 267 -1.46 -0.91 -11.76
N ILE A 268 -1.48 -1.55 -10.62
CA ILE A 268 -0.62 -1.24 -9.47
C ILE A 268 -0.02 -2.52 -8.92
N TYR A 269 1.21 -2.42 -8.43
CA TYR A 269 1.91 -3.51 -7.78
C TYR A 269 1.87 -3.38 -6.26
N ASN A 270 1.86 -4.53 -5.60
CA ASN A 270 2.06 -4.70 -4.18
C ASN A 270 2.93 -5.94 -3.97
N GLU A 271 3.48 -6.10 -2.80
CA GLU A 271 4.22 -7.27 -2.38
C GLU A 271 3.72 -7.73 -1.03
N ILE A 272 3.49 -9.02 -0.90
CA ILE A 272 3.11 -9.66 0.36
C ILE A 272 4.04 -10.86 0.61
N PRO A 273 4.12 -11.40 1.82
CA PRO A 273 4.95 -12.56 2.10
C PRO A 273 4.70 -13.69 1.10
N GLY A 274 5.74 -14.14 0.43
CA GLY A 274 5.67 -15.21 -0.57
C GLY A 274 5.16 -14.84 -1.97
N TYR A 275 4.57 -13.65 -2.16
CA TYR A 275 3.93 -13.28 -3.43
C TYR A 275 4.23 -11.85 -3.88
N TYR A 276 4.29 -11.67 -5.21
CA TYR A 276 4.03 -10.37 -5.83
C TYR A 276 2.57 -10.31 -6.23
N MET A 277 1.95 -9.16 -6.04
CA MET A 277 0.54 -8.94 -6.35
C MET A 277 0.38 -7.79 -7.34
N THR A 278 -0.40 -8.01 -8.39
CA THR A 278 -0.78 -6.98 -9.35
C THR A 278 -2.29 -6.81 -9.37
N THR A 279 -2.78 -5.63 -9.04
CA THR A 279 -4.18 -5.28 -9.32
C THR A 279 -4.25 -4.68 -10.71
N VAL A 280 -4.91 -5.37 -11.64
CA VAL A 280 -5.17 -4.91 -13.01
C VAL A 280 -6.58 -4.34 -13.07
N PHE A 281 -6.72 -3.04 -13.31
CA PHE A 281 -7.99 -2.35 -13.23
C PHE A 281 -9.02 -2.90 -14.23
N GLY A 282 -10.20 -3.23 -13.72
CA GLY A 282 -11.28 -3.83 -14.50
C GLY A 282 -11.06 -5.30 -14.92
N LYS A 283 -9.94 -5.92 -14.48
CA LYS A 283 -9.62 -7.31 -14.84
C LYS A 283 -9.49 -8.23 -13.62
N GLY A 284 -9.01 -7.73 -12.50
CA GLY A 284 -8.85 -8.50 -11.27
C GLY A 284 -7.46 -8.40 -10.65
N ILE A 285 -7.16 -9.32 -9.74
CA ILE A 285 -5.90 -9.39 -9.02
C ILE A 285 -5.14 -10.63 -9.51
N ILE A 286 -3.85 -10.44 -9.78
CA ILE A 286 -2.91 -11.50 -10.12
C ILE A 286 -1.95 -11.65 -8.96
N LEU A 287 -1.73 -12.90 -8.51
CA LEU A 287 -0.63 -13.26 -7.63
C LEU A 287 0.43 -14.01 -8.42
N THR A 288 1.68 -13.67 -8.15
CA THR A 288 2.87 -14.38 -8.63
C THR A 288 3.55 -15.03 -7.44
N ASP A 289 3.50 -16.34 -7.35
CA ASP A 289 4.15 -17.16 -6.32
C ASP A 289 5.66 -17.12 -6.53
N LYS A 290 6.39 -16.57 -5.56
CA LYS A 290 7.85 -16.39 -5.64
C LYS A 290 8.60 -17.72 -5.61
N GLN A 291 8.04 -18.73 -4.93
CA GLN A 291 8.67 -20.03 -4.80
C GLN A 291 8.42 -20.91 -6.03
N LYS A 292 7.19 -20.91 -6.54
CA LYS A 292 6.78 -21.75 -7.68
C LYS A 292 7.06 -21.10 -9.03
N CYS A 293 7.38 -19.79 -9.06
CA CYS A 293 7.52 -19.01 -10.28
C CYS A 293 6.29 -19.16 -11.20
N THR A 294 5.09 -18.99 -10.64
CA THR A 294 3.83 -19.18 -11.36
C THR A 294 2.86 -18.06 -10.98
N SER A 295 2.14 -17.53 -11.97
CA SER A 295 1.16 -16.47 -11.80
C SER A 295 -0.25 -16.97 -12.10
N TYR A 296 -1.23 -16.47 -11.36
CA TYR A 296 -2.64 -16.80 -11.52
C TYR A 296 -3.53 -15.65 -11.04
N TYR A 297 -4.72 -15.56 -11.60
CA TYR A 297 -5.76 -14.70 -11.04
C TYR A 297 -6.19 -15.24 -9.70
N VAL A 298 -6.55 -14.34 -8.78
CA VAL A 298 -7.01 -14.73 -7.44
C VAL A 298 -8.37 -14.14 -7.14
N LYS A 299 -9.20 -14.94 -6.45
CA LYS A 299 -10.42 -14.52 -5.79
C LYS A 299 -10.26 -14.79 -4.30
N PHE A 300 -10.28 -13.75 -3.50
CA PHE A 300 -10.25 -13.89 -2.04
C PHE A 300 -11.65 -14.14 -1.49
N ILE A 301 -11.76 -15.04 -0.55
CA ILE A 301 -13.00 -15.38 0.17
C ILE A 301 -12.75 -15.21 1.66
N ASN A 302 -13.63 -14.49 2.32
CA ASN A 302 -13.62 -14.36 3.77
C ASN A 302 -14.38 -15.54 4.40
N ASP A 303 -13.70 -16.67 4.49
CA ASP A 303 -14.23 -17.91 5.07
C ASP A 303 -14.37 -17.85 6.59
N LEU A 304 -13.75 -16.84 7.25
CA LEU A 304 -13.86 -16.59 8.68
C LEU A 304 -15.20 -15.92 9.05
N TYR A 305 -15.85 -15.28 8.07
CA TYR A 305 -17.16 -14.64 8.21
C TYR A 305 -18.10 -15.08 7.09
N GLY A 306 -18.52 -16.35 7.13
CA GLY A 306 -19.58 -16.91 6.30
C GLY A 306 -19.33 -16.91 4.79
N GLY A 307 -18.08 -16.84 4.35
CA GLY A 307 -17.73 -16.89 2.93
C GLY A 307 -18.06 -15.61 2.14
N ILE A 308 -18.12 -14.46 2.79
CA ILE A 308 -18.35 -13.18 2.11
C ILE A 308 -17.21 -12.90 1.12
N SER A 309 -17.56 -12.52 -0.10
CA SER A 309 -16.61 -12.02 -1.10
C SER A 309 -16.64 -10.49 -1.15
N HIS A 310 -15.55 -9.86 -0.80
CA HIS A 310 -15.38 -8.41 -0.80
C HIS A 310 -13.96 -8.01 -1.24
N PRO A 311 -13.73 -6.78 -1.69
CA PRO A 311 -12.39 -6.30 -1.97
C PRO A 311 -11.52 -6.30 -0.71
N VAL A 312 -10.28 -6.74 -0.82
CA VAL A 312 -9.30 -6.73 0.27
C VAL A 312 -8.12 -5.82 -0.07
N THR A 313 -7.53 -5.24 0.95
CA THR A 313 -6.31 -4.44 0.87
C THR A 313 -5.23 -5.07 1.74
N PHE A 314 -3.99 -5.09 1.24
CA PHE A 314 -2.82 -5.58 1.96
C PHE A 314 -1.90 -4.40 2.23
N LYS A 315 -1.70 -4.05 3.50
CA LYS A 315 -0.84 -2.94 3.92
C LYS A 315 -0.39 -3.10 5.38
N ASP A 316 0.82 -2.66 5.67
CA ASP A 316 1.44 -2.66 7.01
C ASP A 316 1.50 -4.05 7.66
N GLY A 317 1.61 -5.12 6.84
CA GLY A 317 1.60 -6.51 7.34
C GLY A 317 0.21 -7.05 7.68
N TYR A 318 -0.85 -6.37 7.25
CA TYR A 318 -2.23 -6.79 7.46
C TYR A 318 -3.00 -6.92 6.15
N VAL A 319 -3.98 -7.82 6.12
CA VAL A 319 -5.07 -7.79 5.15
C VAL A 319 -6.30 -7.19 5.83
N PHE A 320 -6.94 -6.27 5.17
CA PHE A 320 -8.12 -5.61 5.73
C PHE A 320 -9.12 -5.15 4.66
N THR A 321 -10.33 -4.86 5.12
CA THR A 321 -11.36 -4.15 4.35
C THR A 321 -12.05 -3.16 5.27
N LEU A 322 -11.86 -1.89 5.01
CA LEU A 322 -12.46 -0.77 5.72
C LEU A 322 -13.54 -0.15 4.84
N ARG A 323 -14.81 -0.20 5.27
CA ARG A 323 -15.98 0.28 4.50
C ARG A 323 -17.06 0.83 5.41
N GLU A 324 -17.90 1.69 4.82
CA GLU A 324 -19.16 2.11 5.41
C GLU A 324 -20.11 0.93 5.64
N PRO A 325 -21.01 1.01 6.64
CA PRO A 325 -21.97 -0.05 6.97
C PRO A 325 -22.78 -0.55 5.78
N THR A 326 -23.28 0.36 4.93
CA THR A 326 -24.08 0.03 3.74
C THR A 326 -23.38 -0.93 2.78
N HIS A 327 -22.07 -0.83 2.63
CA HIS A 327 -21.31 -1.77 1.80
C HIS A 327 -21.26 -3.17 2.43
N TRP A 328 -21.12 -3.26 3.76
CA TRP A 328 -21.10 -4.51 4.47
C TRP A 328 -22.47 -5.19 4.42
N ILE A 329 -23.55 -4.44 4.64
CA ILE A 329 -24.94 -4.91 4.47
C ILE A 329 -25.10 -5.54 3.08
N HIS A 330 -24.71 -4.83 2.04
CA HIS A 330 -24.80 -5.34 0.66
C HIS A 330 -24.00 -6.64 0.44
N TYR A 331 -22.77 -6.75 0.95
CA TYR A 331 -21.96 -7.97 0.80
C TYR A 331 -22.59 -9.15 1.55
N ILE A 332 -23.11 -8.92 2.75
CA ILE A 332 -23.76 -9.93 3.58
C ILE A 332 -25.05 -10.42 2.91
N GLU A 333 -25.93 -9.52 2.49
CA GLU A 333 -27.19 -9.85 1.80
C GLU A 333 -26.94 -10.66 0.53
N LYS A 334 -25.94 -10.24 -0.26
CA LYS A 334 -25.54 -10.97 -1.46
C LYS A 334 -25.09 -12.40 -1.14
N ARG A 335 -24.36 -12.62 -0.05
CA ARG A 335 -23.94 -13.95 0.39
C ARG A 335 -25.11 -14.77 0.91
N LEU A 336 -26.01 -14.16 1.70
CA LEU A 336 -27.22 -14.81 2.20
C LEU A 336 -28.18 -15.26 1.09
N ALA A 337 -28.19 -14.55 -0.03
CA ALA A 337 -28.99 -14.90 -1.20
C ALA A 337 -28.39 -16.03 -2.06
N SER A 338 -27.17 -16.47 -1.76
CA SER A 338 -26.50 -17.53 -2.51
C SER A 338 -27.00 -18.92 -2.09
N ASP A 339 -27.23 -19.80 -3.08
CA ASP A 339 -27.70 -21.18 -2.85
C ASP A 339 -26.68 -22.04 -2.11
N ASP A 340 -25.39 -21.71 -2.18
CA ASP A 340 -24.28 -22.39 -1.53
C ASP A 340 -23.95 -21.84 -0.12
N CYS A 341 -24.75 -20.92 0.41
CA CYS A 341 -24.62 -20.42 1.78
C CYS A 341 -25.08 -21.49 2.77
N SER A 342 -24.15 -22.04 3.54
CA SER A 342 -24.48 -23.07 4.54
C SER A 342 -25.37 -22.52 5.66
N ASP A 343 -26.06 -23.40 6.38
CA ASP A 343 -26.90 -22.99 7.52
C ASP A 343 -26.09 -22.32 8.63
N THR A 344 -24.84 -22.77 8.84
CA THR A 344 -23.91 -22.18 9.80
C THR A 344 -23.51 -20.76 9.37
N ASP A 345 -23.13 -20.58 8.11
CA ASP A 345 -22.77 -19.27 7.54
C ASP A 345 -23.97 -18.33 7.60
N ARG A 346 -25.14 -18.84 7.21
CA ARG A 346 -26.39 -18.07 7.22
C ARG A 346 -26.72 -17.53 8.60
N LYS A 347 -26.57 -18.36 9.64
CA LYS A 347 -26.79 -17.93 11.01
C LYS A 347 -25.78 -16.85 11.42
N GLN A 348 -24.47 -17.06 11.20
CA GLN A 348 -23.41 -16.09 11.50
C GLN A 348 -23.65 -14.75 10.79
N LEU A 349 -23.99 -14.80 9.50
CA LEU A 349 -24.22 -13.61 8.69
C LEU A 349 -25.48 -12.85 9.09
N THR A 350 -26.52 -13.54 9.49
CA THR A 350 -27.75 -12.91 10.01
C THR A 350 -27.47 -12.18 11.32
N GLU A 351 -26.78 -12.82 12.26
CA GLU A 351 -26.37 -12.19 13.51
C GLU A 351 -25.45 -10.96 13.28
N LEU A 352 -24.54 -11.07 12.32
CA LEU A 352 -23.68 -9.93 11.93
C LEU A 352 -24.52 -8.80 11.34
N LEU A 353 -25.42 -9.09 10.40
CA LEU A 353 -26.28 -8.10 9.75
C LEU A 353 -27.15 -7.34 10.76
N GLU A 354 -27.79 -8.05 11.70
CA GLU A 354 -28.60 -7.45 12.76
C GLU A 354 -27.80 -6.56 13.72
N SER A 355 -26.48 -6.76 13.79
CA SER A 355 -25.57 -6.00 14.66
C SER A 355 -24.98 -4.74 13.99
N ILE A 356 -25.22 -4.52 12.70
CA ILE A 356 -24.72 -3.37 11.96
C ILE A 356 -25.74 -2.23 12.03
N ASP A 357 -25.29 -1.08 12.54
CA ASP A 357 -26.02 0.18 12.39
C ASP A 357 -25.72 0.79 11.01
N GLU A 358 -26.74 0.94 10.17
CA GLU A 358 -26.60 1.45 8.81
C GLU A 358 -26.10 2.89 8.76
N GLU A 359 -26.46 3.71 9.77
CA GLU A 359 -26.05 5.11 9.89
C GLU A 359 -24.78 5.29 10.70
N GLY A 360 -24.21 4.21 11.25
CA GLY A 360 -23.02 4.23 12.08
C GLY A 360 -21.73 4.47 11.30
N ASN A 361 -20.63 4.58 12.04
CA ASN A 361 -19.30 4.76 11.47
C ASN A 361 -18.81 3.50 10.72
N HIS A 362 -17.68 3.59 10.05
CA HIS A 362 -17.08 2.49 9.29
C HIS A 362 -16.82 1.24 10.13
N LEU A 363 -16.81 0.10 9.45
CA LEU A 363 -16.39 -1.18 10.00
C LEU A 363 -15.15 -1.68 9.24
N MET A 364 -14.24 -2.30 9.97
CA MET A 364 -13.02 -2.84 9.42
C MET A 364 -12.88 -4.33 9.77
N PHE A 365 -12.89 -5.19 8.78
CA PHE A 365 -12.38 -6.54 8.93
C PHE A 365 -10.87 -6.50 8.73
N ILE A 366 -10.12 -7.13 9.63
CA ILE A 366 -8.66 -7.08 9.63
C ILE A 366 -8.04 -8.37 10.16
N GLY A 367 -6.96 -8.81 9.53
CA GLY A 367 -6.13 -9.92 9.98
C GLY A 367 -4.66 -9.66 9.75
N LYS A 368 -3.80 -10.11 10.68
CA LYS A 368 -2.36 -10.04 10.54
C LYS A 368 -1.87 -11.11 9.58
N LEU A 369 -1.02 -10.74 8.62
CA LEU A 369 -0.42 -11.68 7.68
C LEU A 369 0.57 -12.62 8.39
N LYS A 370 0.55 -13.93 7.96
CA LYS A 370 1.45 -14.97 8.44
C LYS A 370 2.88 -14.77 7.97
#